data_579e72a32f4f3cc17d0f69606a466b50
#
_entry.id   579e72a32f4f3cc17d0f69606a466b50
#
_cell.length_a   1.000
_cell.length_b   1.000
_cell.length_c   1.000
_cell.angle_alpha   90.00
_cell.angle_beta   90.00
_cell.angle_gamma   90.00
#
_symmetry.space_group_name_H-M   'P 1'
#
loop_
_entity.id
_entity.type
_entity.pdbx_description
1 polymer ?
#
loop_
_entity_poly.entity_id
_entity_poly.type
_entity_poly.pdbx_seq_one_letter_code
_entity_poly.pdbx_strand_id
1 'polypeptide(L)'
;MIVPAGRPGPAFYLAGDSFPDDVGVERALAPRLGPHFDGWVGQAALADIPGGFDPAIAARAAQLEAALPEGPALRRVVLIGRSSGARVVTEVACRRPVQAVICLGYPFRRPGGPLEPARFAHLSGLAVPTLILQGTSDAYGTPTAARFHPLSPHIQVQALEADHRLRLAAPDWDAACRLILDFCAHAAAPHDLTG
;
A
#
# COMPACT_ATOMS: atom_id res chain seq x y z
N MET A 1 15.58 -19.28 -20.53
CA MET A 1 15.77 -17.89 -20.94
C MET A 1 14.84 -17.07 -20.06
N ILE A 2 15.38 -16.42 -19.02
CA ILE A 2 14.59 -15.59 -18.08
C ILE A 2 14.21 -14.33 -18.87
N VAL A 3 12.93 -14.20 -19.22
CA VAL A 3 12.41 -12.93 -19.72
C VAL A 3 12.57 -11.93 -18.57
N PRO A 4 13.28 -10.81 -18.73
CA PRO A 4 13.34 -9.80 -17.68
C PRO A 4 11.91 -9.39 -17.34
N ALA A 5 11.57 -9.42 -16.04
CA ALA A 5 10.27 -8.95 -15.58
C ALA A 5 10.10 -7.53 -16.12
N GLY A 6 9.05 -7.31 -16.92
CA GLY A 6 8.75 -6.00 -17.48
C GLY A 6 8.57 -5.01 -16.33
N ARG A 7 8.87 -3.74 -16.59
CA ARG A 7 8.64 -2.65 -15.65
C ARG A 7 7.20 -2.74 -15.10
N PRO A 8 6.96 -2.60 -13.79
CA PRO A 8 5.61 -2.54 -13.25
C PRO A 8 4.77 -1.45 -13.93
N GLY A 9 3.47 -1.63 -13.98
CA GLY A 9 2.55 -0.62 -14.49
C GLY A 9 2.52 0.63 -13.59
N PRO A 10 1.48 1.46 -13.70
CA PRO A 10 1.40 2.68 -12.90
C PRO A 10 1.24 2.35 -11.41
N ALA A 11 1.86 3.20 -10.56
CA ALA A 11 1.65 3.19 -9.12
C ALA A 11 0.63 4.27 -8.73
N PHE A 12 -0.34 3.91 -7.86
CA PHE A 12 -1.29 4.83 -7.26
C PHE A 12 -0.98 4.95 -5.77
N TYR A 13 -0.72 6.18 -5.32
CA TYR A 13 -0.41 6.46 -3.93
C TYR A 13 -1.57 7.16 -3.21
N LEU A 14 -1.98 6.60 -2.08
CA LEU A 14 -2.98 7.18 -1.20
C LEU A 14 -2.38 7.56 0.16
N ALA A 15 -2.51 8.84 0.50
CA ALA A 15 -2.08 9.40 1.78
C ALA A 15 -2.97 8.94 2.94
N GLY A 16 -2.65 9.35 4.17
CA GLY A 16 -3.53 9.26 5.34
C GLY A 16 -4.74 10.20 5.24
N ASP A 17 -5.57 10.16 6.28
CA ASP A 17 -6.77 11.01 6.41
C ASP A 17 -6.44 12.47 6.78
N SER A 18 -5.21 12.77 7.13
CA SER A 18 -4.69 14.12 7.39
C SER A 18 -4.19 14.85 6.14
N PHE A 19 -4.41 14.31 4.93
CA PHE A 19 -4.09 15.03 3.70
C PHE A 19 -4.89 16.36 3.63
N PRO A 20 -4.28 17.48 3.21
CA PRO A 20 -2.95 17.61 2.59
C PRO A 20 -1.78 17.85 3.58
N ASP A 21 -2.02 17.84 4.90
CA ASP A 21 -0.99 18.18 5.89
C ASP A 21 0.10 17.11 6.00
N ASP A 22 -0.21 15.84 5.67
CA ASP A 22 0.71 14.71 5.74
C ASP A 22 1.15 14.23 4.34
N VAL A 23 2.01 15.00 3.71
CA VAL A 23 2.60 14.68 2.38
C VAL A 23 4.05 14.21 2.47
N GLY A 24 4.61 14.12 3.67
CA GLY A 24 6.04 13.81 3.87
C GLY A 24 6.44 12.44 3.34
N VAL A 25 5.60 11.45 3.53
CA VAL A 25 5.84 10.08 3.04
C VAL A 25 5.82 10.04 1.50
N GLU A 26 4.83 10.65 0.86
CA GLU A 26 4.77 10.70 -0.60
C GLU A 26 5.98 11.43 -1.20
N ARG A 27 6.38 12.57 -0.60
CA ARG A 27 7.57 13.32 -1.02
C ARG A 27 8.87 12.52 -0.89
N ALA A 28 8.94 11.59 0.06
CA ALA A 28 10.09 10.71 0.20
C ALA A 28 10.07 9.56 -0.83
N LEU A 29 8.90 9.01 -1.13
CA LEU A 29 8.74 7.85 -2.01
C LEU A 29 8.73 8.19 -3.49
N ALA A 30 7.99 9.23 -3.91
CA ALA A 30 7.74 9.52 -5.31
C ALA A 30 9.03 9.71 -6.14
N PRO A 31 10.06 10.44 -5.69
CA PRO A 31 11.30 10.57 -6.45
C PRO A 31 12.13 9.28 -6.50
N ARG A 32 11.95 8.38 -5.53
CA ARG A 32 12.68 7.10 -5.43
C ARG A 32 12.02 5.98 -6.21
N LEU A 33 10.70 5.90 -6.13
CA LEU A 33 9.93 4.80 -6.73
C LEU A 33 9.39 5.16 -8.12
N GLY A 34 8.94 6.41 -8.32
CA GLY A 34 8.30 6.85 -9.56
C GLY A 34 9.07 6.49 -10.84
N PRO A 35 10.42 6.65 -10.90
CA PRO A 35 11.20 6.24 -12.06
C PRO A 35 11.14 4.75 -12.41
N HIS A 36 10.68 3.89 -11.49
CA HIS A 36 10.60 2.45 -11.65
C HIS A 36 9.22 1.94 -12.09
N PHE A 37 8.21 2.81 -12.16
CA PHE A 37 6.85 2.50 -12.60
C PHE A 37 6.53 3.19 -13.93
N ASP A 38 5.55 2.70 -14.67
CA ASP A 38 5.07 3.32 -15.92
C ASP A 38 4.38 4.68 -15.70
N GLY A 39 4.13 5.04 -14.44
CA GLY A 39 3.58 6.31 -14.01
C GLY A 39 3.39 6.33 -12.50
N TRP A 40 3.27 7.55 -11.93
CA TRP A 40 2.96 7.77 -10.52
C TRP A 40 1.74 8.68 -10.42
N VAL A 41 0.68 8.19 -9.78
CA VAL A 41 -0.53 8.95 -9.48
C VAL A 41 -0.58 9.16 -7.97
N GLY A 42 -0.30 10.38 -7.52
CA GLY A 42 -0.30 10.74 -6.11
C GLY A 42 -1.68 11.13 -5.59
N GLN A 43 -1.78 11.29 -4.25
CA GLN A 43 -3.05 11.66 -3.61
C GLN A 43 -3.62 12.98 -4.15
N ALA A 44 -2.80 13.97 -4.47
CA ALA A 44 -3.27 15.25 -5.01
C ALA A 44 -4.03 15.06 -6.33
N ALA A 45 -3.50 14.24 -7.25
CA ALA A 45 -4.15 13.96 -8.52
C ALA A 45 -5.49 13.24 -8.35
N LEU A 46 -5.62 12.38 -7.33
CA LEU A 46 -6.89 11.72 -6.99
C LEU A 46 -7.88 12.70 -6.34
N ALA A 47 -7.40 13.68 -5.58
CA ALA A 47 -8.24 14.69 -4.93
C ALA A 47 -8.77 15.76 -5.90
N ASP A 48 -8.18 15.92 -7.09
CA ASP A 48 -8.64 16.82 -8.14
C ASP A 48 -9.93 16.32 -8.85
N ILE A 49 -10.36 15.10 -8.55
CA ILE A 49 -11.64 14.57 -9.01
C ILE A 49 -12.79 15.39 -8.36
N PRO A 50 -13.89 15.68 -9.09
CA PRO A 50 -15.02 16.42 -8.52
C PRO A 50 -15.49 15.87 -7.18
N GLY A 51 -15.57 16.74 -6.16
CA GLY A 51 -15.90 16.37 -4.78
C GLY A 51 -14.73 16.55 -3.79
N GLY A 52 -13.50 16.73 -4.27
CA GLY A 52 -12.34 16.98 -3.43
C GLY A 52 -11.92 15.77 -2.58
N PHE A 53 -11.10 16.02 -1.55
CA PHE A 53 -10.66 15.00 -0.61
C PHE A 53 -11.69 14.74 0.48
N ASP A 54 -12.30 13.56 0.48
CA ASP A 54 -13.14 13.04 1.57
C ASP A 54 -12.32 12.01 2.36
N PRO A 55 -12.12 12.16 3.69
CA PRO A 55 -11.36 11.21 4.50
C PRO A 55 -12.05 9.86 4.68
N ALA A 56 -13.32 9.72 4.35
CA ALA A 56 -14.07 8.47 4.47
C ALA A 56 -13.48 7.37 3.59
N ILE A 57 -13.24 6.19 4.16
CA ILE A 57 -12.64 5.05 3.46
C ILE A 57 -13.43 4.70 2.20
N ALA A 58 -14.76 4.62 2.31
CA ALA A 58 -15.63 4.23 1.19
C ALA A 58 -15.58 5.24 0.02
N ALA A 59 -15.57 6.55 0.32
CA ALA A 59 -15.47 7.60 -0.70
C ALA A 59 -14.12 7.52 -1.44
N ARG A 60 -13.04 7.37 -0.71
CA ARG A 60 -11.68 7.24 -1.26
C ARG A 60 -11.51 5.94 -2.07
N ALA A 61 -12.13 4.84 -1.63
CA ALA A 61 -12.14 3.59 -2.36
C ALA A 61 -12.86 3.75 -3.71
N ALA A 62 -14.01 4.41 -3.74
CA ALA A 62 -14.75 4.70 -4.97
C ALA A 62 -13.95 5.61 -5.93
N GLN A 63 -13.30 6.65 -5.41
CA GLN A 63 -12.41 7.51 -6.21
C GLN A 63 -11.25 6.73 -6.81
N LEU A 64 -10.59 5.90 -6.00
CA LEU A 64 -9.49 5.06 -6.50
C LEU A 64 -9.99 4.10 -7.59
N GLU A 65 -11.09 3.39 -7.35
CA GLU A 65 -11.67 2.46 -8.32
C GLU A 65 -12.01 3.14 -9.66
N ALA A 66 -12.55 4.36 -9.62
CA ALA A 66 -12.85 5.15 -10.82
C ALA A 66 -11.61 5.60 -11.60
N ALA A 67 -10.47 5.74 -10.93
CA ALA A 67 -9.21 6.13 -11.56
C ALA A 67 -8.39 4.93 -12.09
N LEU A 68 -8.72 3.71 -11.68
CA LEU A 68 -7.98 2.52 -12.09
C LEU A 68 -8.29 2.15 -13.55
N PRO A 69 -7.28 1.66 -14.32
CA PRO A 69 -7.53 1.13 -15.65
C PRO A 69 -8.36 -0.14 -15.60
N GLU A 70 -9.03 -0.45 -16.72
CA GLU A 70 -9.80 -1.68 -16.90
C GLU A 70 -8.99 -2.78 -17.62
N GLY A 71 -9.49 -4.01 -17.53
CA GLY A 71 -8.93 -5.15 -18.27
C GLY A 71 -7.52 -5.56 -17.85
N PRO A 72 -6.68 -6.04 -18.78
CA PRO A 72 -5.34 -6.56 -18.47
C PRO A 72 -4.39 -5.52 -17.86
N ALA A 73 -4.58 -4.23 -18.15
CA ALA A 73 -3.75 -3.16 -17.61
C ALA A 73 -3.87 -3.05 -16.07
N LEU A 74 -5.02 -3.40 -15.50
CA LEU A 74 -5.24 -3.42 -14.07
C LEU A 74 -4.27 -4.37 -13.34
N ARG A 75 -3.96 -5.52 -13.94
CA ARG A 75 -3.04 -6.53 -13.36
C ARG A 75 -1.58 -6.08 -13.29
N ARG A 76 -1.26 -4.92 -13.83
CA ARG A 76 0.07 -4.29 -13.77
C ARG A 76 0.12 -3.14 -12.76
N VAL A 77 -1.03 -2.73 -12.22
CA VAL A 77 -1.13 -1.63 -11.26
C VAL A 77 -0.54 -2.03 -9.90
N VAL A 78 0.22 -1.14 -9.29
CA VAL A 78 0.65 -1.24 -7.89
C VAL A 78 -0.07 -0.18 -7.06
N LEU A 79 -0.73 -0.62 -6.00
CA LEU A 79 -1.39 0.28 -5.05
C LEU A 79 -0.49 0.50 -3.83
N ILE A 80 -0.29 1.75 -3.46
CA ILE A 80 0.54 2.14 -2.31
C ILE A 80 -0.33 2.98 -1.37
N GLY A 81 -0.47 2.56 -0.14
CA GLY A 81 -1.29 3.28 0.84
C GLY A 81 -0.54 3.57 2.14
N ARG A 82 -0.68 4.78 2.66
CA ARG A 82 -0.15 5.19 3.96
C ARG A 82 -1.28 5.33 4.98
N SER A 83 -1.14 4.73 6.18
CA SER A 83 -2.12 4.85 7.28
C SER A 83 -3.54 4.49 6.82
N SER A 84 -4.54 5.38 6.92
CA SER A 84 -5.89 5.13 6.42
C SER A 84 -5.92 4.87 4.91
N GLY A 85 -4.98 5.41 4.13
CA GLY A 85 -4.80 5.05 2.72
C GLY A 85 -4.45 3.58 2.51
N ALA A 86 -3.73 2.96 3.46
CA ALA A 86 -3.45 1.51 3.41
C ALA A 86 -4.73 0.68 3.55
N ARG A 87 -5.70 1.13 4.37
CA ARG A 87 -7.02 0.49 4.43
C ARG A 87 -7.77 0.60 3.11
N VAL A 88 -7.75 1.79 2.50
CA VAL A 88 -8.41 2.03 1.20
C VAL A 88 -7.86 1.09 0.14
N VAL A 89 -6.54 1.03 -0.05
CA VAL A 89 -5.92 0.22 -1.10
C VAL A 89 -6.15 -1.28 -0.88
N THR A 90 -6.16 -1.76 0.37
CA THR A 90 -6.45 -3.17 0.67
C THR A 90 -7.92 -3.52 0.45
N GLU A 91 -8.86 -2.63 0.79
CA GLU A 91 -10.29 -2.83 0.49
C GLU A 91 -10.56 -2.86 -1.01
N VAL A 92 -9.93 -1.99 -1.80
CA VAL A 92 -10.02 -2.01 -3.26
C VAL A 92 -9.41 -3.29 -3.83
N ALA A 93 -8.24 -3.71 -3.35
CA ALA A 93 -7.57 -4.92 -3.83
C ALA A 93 -8.35 -6.22 -3.53
N CYS A 94 -9.24 -6.25 -2.55
CA CYS A 94 -10.17 -7.37 -2.34
C CYS A 94 -11.17 -7.55 -3.51
N ARG A 95 -11.40 -6.50 -4.31
CA ARG A 95 -12.36 -6.50 -5.42
C ARG A 95 -11.70 -6.35 -6.79
N ARG A 96 -10.48 -5.82 -6.82
CA ARG A 96 -9.76 -5.47 -8.05
C ARG A 96 -8.43 -6.22 -8.12
N PRO A 97 -8.20 -7.09 -9.10
CA PRO A 97 -7.00 -7.92 -9.19
C PRO A 97 -5.80 -7.11 -9.71
N VAL A 98 -5.24 -6.24 -8.87
CA VAL A 98 -4.02 -5.48 -9.14
C VAL A 98 -2.76 -6.35 -9.00
N GLN A 99 -1.59 -5.86 -9.43
CA GLN A 99 -0.33 -6.59 -9.34
C GLN A 99 0.14 -6.79 -7.90
N ALA A 100 0.15 -5.72 -7.12
CA ALA A 100 0.63 -5.73 -5.73
C ALA A 100 0.03 -4.59 -4.92
N VAL A 101 0.03 -4.76 -3.60
CA VAL A 101 -0.33 -3.73 -2.63
C VAL A 101 0.82 -3.48 -1.67
N ILE A 102 1.14 -2.21 -1.42
CA ILE A 102 2.13 -1.77 -0.45
C ILE A 102 1.43 -0.93 0.62
N CYS A 103 1.56 -1.34 1.87
CA CYS A 103 1.02 -0.61 3.02
C CYS A 103 2.14 -0.03 3.87
N LEU A 104 2.05 1.25 4.19
CA LEU A 104 3.01 1.98 4.99
C LEU A 104 2.34 2.39 6.32
N GLY A 105 2.68 1.72 7.41
CA GLY A 105 2.05 1.93 8.71
C GLY A 105 0.56 1.60 8.72
N TYR A 106 0.20 0.33 8.53
CA TYR A 106 -1.20 -0.10 8.54
C TYR A 106 -1.85 0.13 9.90
N PRO A 107 -3.01 0.83 9.99
CA PRO A 107 -3.62 1.18 11.27
C PRO A 107 -4.57 0.09 11.78
N PHE A 108 -4.01 -0.98 12.37
CA PHE A 108 -4.78 -2.11 12.93
C PHE A 108 -5.73 -1.72 14.06
N ARG A 109 -5.40 -0.66 14.80
CA ARG A 109 -6.20 -0.11 15.90
C ARG A 109 -6.02 1.39 16.01
N ARG A 110 -6.81 2.07 16.83
CA ARG A 110 -6.51 3.43 17.30
C ARG A 110 -5.48 3.37 18.44
N PRO A 111 -4.59 4.37 18.57
CA PRO A 111 -3.66 4.44 19.69
C PRO A 111 -4.39 4.37 21.04
N GLY A 112 -3.94 3.47 21.92
CA GLY A 112 -4.57 3.26 23.22
C GLY A 112 -5.98 2.65 23.20
N GLY A 113 -6.54 2.41 22.02
CA GLY A 113 -7.89 1.85 21.87
C GLY A 113 -7.90 0.32 21.81
N PRO A 114 -9.11 -0.29 21.89
CA PRO A 114 -9.30 -1.71 21.71
C PRO A 114 -9.02 -2.11 20.26
N LEU A 115 -8.96 -3.43 19.99
CA LEU A 115 -8.94 -3.96 18.64
C LEU A 115 -10.26 -3.62 17.93
N GLU A 116 -10.13 -3.18 16.67
CA GLU A 116 -11.26 -2.83 15.82
C GLU A 116 -11.26 -3.76 14.58
N PRO A 117 -11.89 -4.95 14.64
CA PRO A 117 -11.88 -5.92 13.53
C PRO A 117 -12.29 -5.33 12.18
N ALA A 118 -13.22 -4.37 12.16
CA ALA A 118 -13.62 -3.67 10.95
C ALA A 118 -12.48 -2.97 10.21
N ARG A 119 -11.31 -2.78 10.85
CA ARG A 119 -10.13 -2.20 10.19
C ARG A 119 -9.34 -3.21 9.38
N PHE A 120 -9.36 -4.49 9.74
CA PHE A 120 -8.43 -5.48 9.23
C PHE A 120 -9.06 -6.85 8.89
N ALA A 121 -10.35 -7.09 9.19
CA ALA A 121 -10.97 -8.40 8.95
C ALA A 121 -10.88 -8.83 7.47
N HIS A 122 -10.98 -7.90 6.53
CA HIS A 122 -10.87 -8.17 5.10
C HIS A 122 -9.47 -8.67 4.68
N LEU A 123 -8.43 -8.41 5.48
CA LEU A 123 -7.08 -8.84 5.16
C LEU A 123 -6.92 -10.36 5.14
N SER A 124 -7.76 -11.09 5.86
CA SER A 124 -7.74 -12.58 5.87
C SER A 124 -8.10 -13.18 4.50
N GLY A 125 -8.91 -12.48 3.71
CA GLY A 125 -9.33 -12.92 2.38
C GLY A 125 -8.58 -12.22 1.22
N LEU A 126 -7.60 -11.38 1.50
CA LEU A 126 -6.88 -10.63 0.47
C LEU A 126 -5.97 -11.54 -0.35
N ALA A 127 -6.32 -11.76 -1.62
CA ALA A 127 -5.60 -12.65 -2.54
C ALA A 127 -4.43 -11.98 -3.29
N VAL A 128 -4.38 -10.65 -3.29
CA VAL A 128 -3.33 -9.87 -3.96
C VAL A 128 -2.05 -9.89 -3.11
N PRO A 129 -0.86 -10.14 -3.71
CA PRO A 129 0.42 -10.00 -3.01
C PRO A 129 0.51 -8.65 -2.31
N THR A 130 0.74 -8.66 -1.00
CA THR A 130 0.70 -7.45 -0.17
C THR A 130 1.90 -7.38 0.75
N LEU A 131 2.61 -6.24 0.73
CA LEU A 131 3.68 -5.93 1.66
C LEU A 131 3.23 -4.85 2.64
N ILE A 132 3.30 -5.15 3.93
CA ILE A 132 3.05 -4.17 5.00
C ILE A 132 4.40 -3.80 5.63
N LEU A 133 4.85 -2.56 5.42
CA LEU A 133 5.98 -1.97 6.13
C LEU A 133 5.47 -1.31 7.39
N GLN A 134 5.79 -1.90 8.55
CA GLN A 134 5.21 -1.49 9.84
C GLN A 134 6.26 -1.00 10.81
N GLY A 135 6.03 0.16 11.42
CA GLY A 135 6.93 0.74 12.41
C GLY A 135 7.02 -0.09 13.69
N THR A 136 8.25 -0.30 14.21
CA THR A 136 8.49 -1.06 15.45
C THR A 136 7.87 -0.38 16.69
N SER A 137 7.71 0.95 16.64
CA SER A 137 7.07 1.76 17.67
C SER A 137 5.75 2.40 17.22
N ASP A 138 5.08 1.82 16.22
CA ASP A 138 3.81 2.34 15.71
C ASP A 138 2.67 2.09 16.71
N ALA A 139 2.09 3.17 17.24
CA ALA A 139 1.00 3.11 18.20
C ALA A 139 -0.32 2.55 17.61
N TYR A 140 -0.47 2.54 16.29
CA TYR A 140 -1.62 1.96 15.60
C TYR A 140 -1.47 0.45 15.37
N GLY A 141 -0.33 -0.15 15.72
CA GLY A 141 -0.01 -1.56 15.65
C GLY A 141 1.44 -1.79 15.28
N THR A 142 2.15 -2.63 16.05
CA THR A 142 3.54 -3.01 15.76
C THR A 142 3.60 -4.21 14.84
N PRO A 143 4.75 -4.53 14.21
CA PRO A 143 4.92 -5.75 13.40
C PRO A 143 4.59 -7.02 14.18
N THR A 144 4.94 -7.07 15.46
CA THR A 144 4.62 -8.19 16.36
C THR A 144 3.11 -8.32 16.56
N ALA A 145 2.42 -7.18 16.84
CA ALA A 145 0.97 -7.19 17.00
C ALA A 145 0.25 -7.59 15.71
N ALA A 146 0.75 -7.19 14.54
CA ALA A 146 0.17 -7.55 13.25
C ALA A 146 0.09 -9.08 13.04
N ARG A 147 1.08 -9.84 13.55
CA ARG A 147 1.13 -11.31 13.42
C ARG A 147 0.02 -12.04 14.20
N PHE A 148 -0.63 -11.39 15.15
CA PHE A 148 -1.75 -11.96 15.89
C PHE A 148 -3.11 -11.73 15.19
N HIS A 149 -3.12 -11.01 14.07
CA HIS A 149 -4.33 -10.86 13.26
C HIS A 149 -4.42 -11.98 12.21
N PRO A 150 -5.62 -12.39 11.82
CA PRO A 150 -5.81 -13.36 10.74
C PRO A 150 -5.48 -12.69 9.39
N LEU A 151 -4.21 -12.72 9.01
CA LEU A 151 -3.73 -12.22 7.74
C LEU A 151 -3.74 -13.31 6.68
N SER A 152 -4.03 -12.94 5.43
CA SER A 152 -3.87 -13.83 4.27
C SER A 152 -2.42 -14.30 4.12
N PRO A 153 -2.16 -15.52 3.59
CA PRO A 153 -0.81 -15.99 3.27
C PRO A 153 -0.11 -15.15 2.21
N HIS A 154 -0.84 -14.32 1.46
CA HIS A 154 -0.28 -13.37 0.48
C HIS A 154 0.23 -12.07 1.11
N ILE A 155 0.10 -11.90 2.43
CA ILE A 155 0.55 -10.71 3.14
C ILE A 155 1.88 -10.98 3.85
N GLN A 156 2.88 -10.15 3.53
CA GLN A 156 4.16 -10.10 4.24
C GLN A 156 4.21 -8.85 5.12
N VAL A 157 4.64 -9.00 6.39
CA VAL A 157 4.85 -7.88 7.30
C VAL A 157 6.34 -7.73 7.58
N GLN A 158 6.88 -6.56 7.25
CA GLN A 158 8.28 -6.19 7.48
C GLN A 158 8.37 -5.04 8.47
N ALA A 159 9.32 -5.15 9.40
CA ALA A 159 9.56 -4.13 10.40
C ALA A 159 10.39 -2.97 9.84
N LEU A 160 10.04 -1.75 10.23
CA LEU A 160 10.86 -0.54 10.07
C LEU A 160 11.13 0.06 11.44
N GLU A 161 12.34 0.56 11.67
CA GLU A 161 12.67 1.30 12.90
C GLU A 161 12.05 2.70 12.84
N ALA A 162 10.75 2.78 13.13
CA ALA A 162 9.96 3.99 13.00
C ALA A 162 8.72 3.98 13.90
N ASP A 163 8.17 5.18 14.13
CA ASP A 163 6.81 5.38 14.63
C ASP A 163 5.78 5.39 13.47
N HIS A 164 4.51 5.64 13.78
CA HIS A 164 3.45 5.74 12.75
C HIS A 164 3.70 6.84 11.70
N ARG A 165 4.46 7.88 12.02
CA ARG A 165 4.74 8.99 11.10
C ARG A 165 5.79 8.65 10.06
N LEU A 166 6.51 7.52 10.22
CA LEU A 166 7.55 7.04 9.29
C LEU A 166 8.60 8.13 9.00
N ARG A 167 9.08 8.80 10.05
CA ARG A 167 10.14 9.81 9.93
C ARG A 167 11.49 9.11 9.81
N LEU A 168 11.77 8.61 8.61
CA LEU A 168 12.99 7.89 8.29
C LEU A 168 14.08 8.84 7.76
N ALA A 169 15.34 8.51 8.01
CA ALA A 169 16.48 9.13 7.34
C ALA A 169 16.57 8.68 5.87
N ALA A 170 17.32 9.41 5.06
CA ALA A 170 17.44 9.09 3.64
C ALA A 170 17.90 7.65 3.35
N PRO A 171 18.93 7.10 4.06
CA PRO A 171 19.35 5.71 3.84
C PRO A 171 18.27 4.68 4.17
N ASP A 172 17.42 4.95 5.17
CA ASP A 172 16.33 4.05 5.57
C ASP A 172 15.20 4.09 4.55
N TRP A 173 14.90 5.28 3.98
CA TRP A 173 14.00 5.40 2.84
C TRP A 173 14.52 4.64 1.61
N ASP A 174 15.82 4.72 1.33
CA ASP A 174 16.43 3.99 0.21
C ASP A 174 16.33 2.47 0.43
N ALA A 175 16.50 1.99 1.66
CA ALA A 175 16.33 0.59 2.02
C ALA A 175 14.87 0.15 1.89
N ALA A 176 13.91 0.94 2.40
CA ALA A 176 12.48 0.65 2.28
C ALA A 176 12.03 0.62 0.82
N CYS A 177 12.50 1.55 -0.01
CA CYS A 177 12.20 1.56 -1.45
C CYS A 177 12.75 0.33 -2.18
N ARG A 178 13.97 -0.13 -1.85
CA ARG A 178 14.50 -1.40 -2.40
C ARG A 178 13.61 -2.58 -2.05
N LEU A 179 13.18 -2.72 -0.79
CA LEU A 179 12.24 -3.77 -0.38
C LEU A 179 10.93 -3.73 -1.18
N ILE A 180 10.38 -2.53 -1.42
CA ILE A 180 9.17 -2.35 -2.23
C ILE A 180 9.40 -2.80 -3.67
N LEU A 181 10.50 -2.39 -4.30
CA LEU A 181 10.80 -2.73 -5.69
C LEU A 181 11.04 -4.23 -5.85
N ASP A 182 11.80 -4.84 -4.95
CA ASP A 182 12.05 -6.29 -4.95
C ASP A 182 10.73 -7.06 -4.78
N PHE A 183 9.86 -6.63 -3.88
CA PHE A 183 8.54 -7.23 -3.70
C PHE A 183 7.69 -7.12 -4.96
N CYS A 184 7.62 -5.95 -5.58
CA CYS A 184 6.86 -5.74 -6.82
C CYS A 184 7.39 -6.59 -7.98
N ALA A 185 8.71 -6.76 -8.08
CA ALA A 185 9.34 -7.62 -9.09
C ALA A 185 8.96 -9.10 -8.91
N HIS A 186 8.94 -9.59 -7.67
CA HIS A 186 8.50 -10.96 -7.36
C HIS A 186 7.00 -11.16 -7.63
N ALA A 187 6.16 -10.17 -7.28
CA ALA A 187 4.72 -10.22 -7.54
C ALA A 187 4.36 -10.18 -9.04
N ALA A 188 5.25 -9.69 -9.90
CA ALA A 188 5.09 -9.68 -11.35
C ALA A 188 5.46 -11.02 -12.02
N ALA A 189 6.19 -11.88 -11.31
CA ALA A 189 6.56 -13.18 -11.85
C ALA A 189 5.30 -14.05 -12.03
N PRO A 190 5.14 -14.76 -13.16
CA PRO A 190 4.05 -15.71 -13.30
C PRO A 190 4.17 -16.75 -12.19
N HIS A 191 3.16 -16.87 -11.34
CA HIS A 191 3.06 -18.01 -10.45
C HIS A 191 2.86 -19.24 -11.32
N ASP A 192 3.89 -20.07 -11.47
CA ASP A 192 3.73 -21.41 -12.01
C ASP A 192 2.75 -22.18 -11.12
N LEU A 193 1.49 -22.23 -11.57
CA LEU A 193 0.47 -23.11 -10.99
C LEU A 193 0.74 -24.56 -11.45
N THR A 194 1.94 -25.08 -11.14
CA THR A 194 2.27 -26.49 -11.30
C THR A 194 2.55 -27.06 -9.91
N GLY A 195 1.50 -27.62 -9.28
CA GLY A 195 1.55 -28.40 -8.07
C GLY A 195 0.22 -29.08 -7.87
#